data_d9528d4b70a8a574134d0a08a751b373
#
_entry.id   d9528d4b70a8a574134d0a08a751b373
#
_cell.length_a   1.000
_cell.length_b   1.000
_cell.length_c   1.000
_cell.angle_alpha   90.00
_cell.angle_beta   90.00
_cell.angle_gamma   90.00
#
_symmetry.space_group_name_H-M   'P 1'
#
loop_
_entity.id
_entity.type
_entity.pdbx_description
1 polymer ?
#
loop_
_entity_poly.entity_id
_entity_poly.type
_entity_poly.pdbx_seq_one_letter_code
_entity_poly.pdbx_strand_id
1 'polypeptide(L)'
;MKEKILVVDDEKELADLLEVYLKNDGYSVYKFYNGMDALKCIESNTPDLAILDVMLPDIDGFHICQQIREKYFFPVIMLTAKIEDSDKIMGLTIGADDYITKPFNPLEVVARVKTQLRRYVRYN
;
A
#
# COMPACT_ATOMS: atom_id res chain seq x y z
N MET A 1 -11.99 -16.64 2.63
CA MET A 1 -10.97 -16.39 1.60
C MET A 1 -9.93 -15.41 2.11
N LYS A 2 -8.69 -15.58 1.69
CA LYS A 2 -7.63 -14.66 2.09
C LYS A 2 -7.74 -13.35 1.33
N GLU A 3 -7.68 -12.24 2.02
CA GLU A 3 -7.55 -10.94 1.39
C GLU A 3 -6.16 -10.84 0.74
N LYS A 4 -6.13 -10.13 -0.39
CA LYS A 4 -4.93 -9.96 -1.21
C LYS A 4 -4.34 -8.58 -0.94
N ILE A 5 -3.10 -8.55 -0.45
CA ILE A 5 -2.40 -7.31 -0.13
C ILE A 5 -1.28 -7.11 -1.16
N LEU A 6 -1.31 -5.98 -1.83
CA LEU A 6 -0.23 -5.57 -2.74
C LEU A 6 0.79 -4.78 -1.94
N VAL A 7 2.06 -5.18 -2.02
CA VAL A 7 3.18 -4.47 -1.35
C VAL A 7 4.16 -4.00 -2.42
N VAL A 8 4.41 -2.69 -2.47
CA VAL A 8 5.34 -2.10 -3.44
C VAL A 8 6.36 -1.24 -2.71
N ASP A 9 7.61 -1.69 -2.68
CA ASP A 9 8.71 -0.98 -2.03
C ASP A 9 10.03 -1.43 -2.69
N ASP A 10 10.86 -0.49 -3.12
CA ASP A 10 12.14 -0.83 -3.76
C ASP A 10 13.20 -1.26 -2.76
N GLU A 11 13.00 -1.01 -1.48
CA GLU A 11 13.83 -1.57 -0.41
C GLU A 11 13.39 -3.02 -0.19
N LYS A 12 14.09 -3.95 -0.83
CA LYS A 12 13.72 -5.37 -0.84
C LYS A 12 13.55 -5.95 0.56
N GLU A 13 14.43 -5.58 1.48
CA GLU A 13 14.38 -6.09 2.85
C GLU A 13 13.06 -5.70 3.53
N LEU A 14 12.59 -4.48 3.32
CA LEU A 14 11.32 -4.01 3.90
C LEU A 14 10.13 -4.71 3.26
N ALA A 15 10.12 -4.82 1.94
CA ALA A 15 9.04 -5.52 1.23
C ALA A 15 8.96 -6.98 1.66
N ASP A 16 10.10 -7.65 1.77
CA ASP A 16 10.17 -9.05 2.18
C ASP A 16 9.71 -9.22 3.63
N LEU A 17 10.09 -8.29 4.50
CA LEU A 17 9.68 -8.29 5.90
C LEU A 17 8.16 -8.15 6.03
N LEU A 18 7.58 -7.21 5.30
CA LEU A 18 6.12 -7.01 5.30
C LEU A 18 5.40 -8.26 4.78
N GLU A 19 5.94 -8.90 3.75
CA GLU A 19 5.37 -10.13 3.23
C GLU A 19 5.28 -11.20 4.31
N VAL A 20 6.35 -11.41 5.07
CA VAL A 20 6.39 -12.40 6.15
C VAL A 20 5.31 -12.12 7.20
N TYR A 21 5.24 -10.88 7.67
CA TYR A 21 4.29 -10.51 8.72
C TYR A 21 2.84 -10.60 8.25
N LEU A 22 2.57 -10.16 7.01
CA LEU A 22 1.21 -10.22 6.46
C LEU A 22 0.76 -11.66 6.21
N LYS A 23 1.65 -12.50 5.66
CA LYS A 23 1.33 -13.92 5.47
C LYS A 23 1.07 -14.63 6.79
N ASN A 24 1.86 -14.31 7.83
CA ASN A 24 1.65 -14.88 9.16
C ASN A 24 0.29 -14.51 9.73
N ASP A 25 -0.26 -13.37 9.31
CA ASP A 25 -1.57 -12.91 9.76
C ASP A 25 -2.72 -13.39 8.85
N GLY A 26 -2.44 -14.27 7.90
CA GLY A 26 -3.44 -14.91 7.06
C GLY A 26 -3.72 -14.24 5.73
N TYR A 27 -2.95 -13.24 5.34
CA TYR A 27 -3.13 -12.56 4.05
C TYR A 27 -2.36 -13.24 2.93
N SER A 28 -2.87 -13.09 1.72
CA SER A 28 -2.14 -13.39 0.48
C SER A 28 -1.40 -12.12 0.06
N VAL A 29 -0.16 -12.22 -0.40
CA VAL A 29 0.66 -11.03 -0.70
C VAL A 29 1.18 -11.07 -2.12
N TYR A 30 0.99 -9.97 -2.84
CA TYR A 30 1.64 -9.69 -4.11
C TYR A 30 2.70 -8.64 -3.85
N LYS A 31 3.96 -8.96 -4.14
CA LYS A 31 5.08 -8.09 -3.79
C LYS A 31 5.83 -7.66 -5.04
N PHE A 32 6.09 -6.35 -5.15
CA PHE A 32 6.85 -5.77 -6.25
C PHE A 32 7.83 -4.74 -5.72
N TYR A 33 8.90 -4.52 -6.48
CA TYR A 33 9.96 -3.60 -6.10
C TYR A 33 9.96 -2.34 -6.96
N ASN A 34 9.00 -2.20 -7.86
CA ASN A 34 8.83 -1.02 -8.71
C ASN A 34 7.36 -0.79 -9.03
N GLY A 35 7.04 0.41 -9.48
CA GLY A 35 5.65 0.81 -9.70
C GLY A 35 5.03 0.21 -10.94
N MET A 36 5.80 0.07 -12.02
CA MET A 36 5.24 -0.43 -13.29
C MET A 36 4.75 -1.87 -13.18
N ASP A 37 5.52 -2.74 -12.53
CA ASP A 37 5.10 -4.12 -12.32
C ASP A 37 3.87 -4.20 -11.42
N ALA A 38 3.81 -3.34 -10.41
CA ALA A 38 2.65 -3.27 -9.53
C ALA A 38 1.38 -2.86 -10.29
N LEU A 39 1.46 -1.84 -11.14
CA LEU A 39 0.33 -1.40 -11.94
C LEU A 39 -0.17 -2.49 -12.88
N LYS A 40 0.74 -3.24 -13.50
CA LYS A 40 0.36 -4.38 -14.33
C LYS A 40 -0.36 -5.46 -13.54
N CYS A 41 0.11 -5.72 -12.32
CA CYS A 41 -0.53 -6.71 -11.45
C CYS A 41 -1.96 -6.28 -11.10
N ILE A 42 -2.17 -5.02 -10.80
CA ILE A 42 -3.50 -4.51 -10.44
C ILE A 42 -4.51 -4.76 -11.57
N GLU A 43 -4.10 -4.60 -12.81
CA GLU A 43 -4.99 -4.81 -13.97
C GLU A 43 -5.48 -6.26 -14.08
N SER A 44 -4.62 -7.22 -13.75
CA SER A 44 -4.96 -8.65 -13.87
C SER A 44 -5.40 -9.28 -12.56
N ASN A 45 -4.97 -8.75 -11.42
CA ASN A 45 -5.25 -9.29 -10.09
C ASN A 45 -5.49 -8.12 -9.13
N THR A 46 -6.73 -7.62 -9.10
CA THR A 46 -7.07 -6.50 -8.23
C THR A 46 -6.90 -6.88 -6.77
N PRO A 47 -6.09 -6.15 -6.01
CA PRO A 47 -5.91 -6.45 -4.59
C PRO A 47 -7.08 -5.92 -3.76
N ASP A 48 -7.13 -6.33 -2.50
CA ASP A 48 -8.08 -5.80 -1.53
C ASP A 48 -7.52 -4.57 -0.80
N LEU A 49 -6.20 -4.41 -0.80
CA LEU A 49 -5.51 -3.27 -0.21
C LEU A 49 -4.11 -3.18 -0.81
N ALA A 50 -3.60 -1.96 -0.97
CA ALA A 50 -2.23 -1.72 -1.44
C ALA A 50 -1.43 -0.96 -0.41
N ILE A 51 -0.17 -1.36 -0.22
CA ILE A 51 0.84 -0.65 0.56
C ILE A 51 1.88 -0.16 -0.44
N LEU A 52 2.03 1.15 -0.56
CA LEU A 52 2.88 1.78 -1.58
C LEU A 52 3.94 2.67 -0.94
N ASP A 53 5.20 2.45 -1.29
CA ASP A 53 6.25 3.40 -0.97
C ASP A 53 6.08 4.65 -1.84
N VAL A 54 6.25 5.83 -1.26
CA VAL A 54 6.21 7.08 -2.00
C VAL A 54 7.38 7.17 -2.98
N MET A 55 8.58 6.80 -2.51
CA MET A 55 9.82 6.93 -3.30
C MET A 55 10.17 5.64 -4.03
N LEU A 56 9.57 5.43 -5.19
CA LEU A 56 9.88 4.30 -6.06
C LEU A 56 10.80 4.73 -7.21
N PRO A 57 11.59 3.80 -7.80
CA PRO A 57 12.61 4.18 -8.78
C PRO A 57 12.05 4.62 -10.13
N ASP A 58 10.88 4.15 -10.50
CA ASP A 58 10.31 4.37 -11.84
C ASP A 58 9.12 5.32 -11.85
N ILE A 59 8.19 5.14 -10.92
CA ILE A 59 7.01 5.99 -10.85
C ILE A 59 6.70 6.27 -9.37
N ASP A 60 6.47 7.52 -9.05
CA ASP A 60 6.16 8.01 -7.72
C ASP A 60 4.91 7.32 -7.16
N GLY A 61 4.95 6.95 -5.87
CA GLY A 61 3.82 6.29 -5.21
C GLY A 61 2.53 7.11 -5.22
N PHE A 62 2.63 8.45 -5.19
CA PHE A 62 1.46 9.31 -5.30
C PHE A 62 0.80 9.19 -6.68
N HIS A 63 1.59 9.10 -7.74
CA HIS A 63 1.07 8.88 -9.10
C HIS A 63 0.38 7.53 -9.24
N ILE A 64 0.96 6.49 -8.62
CA ILE A 64 0.34 5.17 -8.61
C ILE A 64 -1.02 5.24 -7.91
N CYS A 65 -1.09 5.89 -6.76
CA CYS A 65 -2.32 6.06 -6.01
C CYS A 65 -3.38 6.80 -6.83
N GLN A 66 -2.98 7.86 -7.52
CA GLN A 66 -3.86 8.62 -8.39
C GLN A 66 -4.44 7.74 -9.50
N GLN A 67 -3.61 6.93 -10.15
CA GLN A 67 -4.05 6.01 -11.20
C GLN A 67 -5.00 4.94 -10.64
N ILE A 68 -4.71 4.41 -9.45
CA ILE A 68 -5.60 3.47 -8.78
C ILE A 68 -6.97 4.09 -8.58
N ARG A 69 -7.04 5.32 -8.09
CA ARG A 69 -8.31 6.00 -7.79
C ARG A 69 -9.15 6.32 -9.00
N GLU A 70 -8.58 6.32 -10.18
CA GLU A 70 -9.37 6.48 -11.41
C GLU A 70 -10.31 5.31 -11.68
N LYS A 71 -9.96 4.11 -11.19
CA LYS A 71 -10.71 2.88 -11.50
C LYS A 71 -11.14 2.07 -10.28
N TYR A 72 -10.49 2.25 -9.12
CA TYR A 72 -10.66 1.35 -7.99
C TYR A 72 -10.87 2.11 -6.69
N PHE A 73 -11.48 1.44 -5.72
CA PHE A 73 -11.80 2.01 -4.41
C PHE A 73 -11.14 1.29 -3.24
N PHE A 74 -10.30 0.28 -3.51
CA PHE A 74 -9.64 -0.42 -2.41
C PHE A 74 -8.71 0.52 -1.62
N PRO A 75 -8.52 0.25 -0.31
CA PRO A 75 -7.69 1.13 0.50
C PRO A 75 -6.23 1.15 0.09
N VAL A 76 -5.60 2.30 0.23
CA VAL A 76 -4.17 2.51 -0.07
C VAL A 76 -3.50 3.09 1.16
N ILE A 77 -2.44 2.42 1.63
CA ILE A 77 -1.57 2.89 2.71
C ILE A 77 -0.24 3.32 2.09
N MET A 78 0.16 4.56 2.32
CA MET A 78 1.44 5.07 1.82
C MET A 78 2.52 4.89 2.87
N LEU A 79 3.70 4.41 2.45
CA LEU A 79 4.90 4.34 3.29
C LEU A 79 5.82 5.48 2.88
N THR A 80 6.32 6.24 3.84
CA THR A 80 7.20 7.37 3.55
C THR A 80 8.26 7.55 4.61
N ALA A 81 9.50 7.88 4.19
CA ALA A 81 10.59 8.15 5.12
C ALA A 81 10.35 9.40 5.94
N LYS A 82 9.56 10.33 5.42
CA LYS A 82 9.27 11.59 6.10
C LYS A 82 7.95 12.15 5.61
N ILE A 83 7.07 12.49 6.55
CA ILE A 83 5.80 13.13 6.23
C ILE A 83 5.93 14.61 6.50
N GLU A 84 5.97 15.41 5.45
CA GLU A 84 5.79 16.85 5.54
C GLU A 84 4.30 17.15 5.38
N ASP A 85 3.83 18.26 5.95
CA ASP A 85 2.41 18.63 5.86
C ASP A 85 1.93 18.72 4.42
N SER A 86 2.77 19.27 3.52
CA SER A 86 2.44 19.40 2.10
C SER A 86 2.26 18.04 1.43
N ASP A 87 3.13 17.06 1.76
CA ASP A 87 3.05 15.71 1.19
C ASP A 87 1.81 14.99 1.70
N LYS A 88 1.48 15.19 2.96
CA LYS A 88 0.30 14.60 3.58
C LYS A 88 -0.97 15.15 2.94
N ILE A 89 -1.04 16.44 2.70
CA ILE A 89 -2.17 17.09 2.02
C ILE A 89 -2.29 16.55 0.60
N MET A 90 -1.18 16.45 -0.13
CA MET A 90 -1.17 15.88 -1.48
C MET A 90 -1.71 14.46 -1.51
N GLY A 91 -1.24 13.62 -0.60
CA GLY A 91 -1.70 12.22 -0.52
C GLY A 91 -3.18 12.10 -0.22
N LEU A 92 -3.70 12.92 0.70
CA LEU A 92 -5.13 12.95 0.99
C LEU A 92 -5.93 13.43 -0.22
N THR A 93 -5.39 14.39 -0.96
CA THR A 93 -6.04 14.91 -2.17
C THR A 93 -6.14 13.85 -3.26
N ILE A 94 -5.13 13.00 -3.42
CA ILE A 94 -5.14 11.94 -4.43
C ILE A 94 -5.78 10.64 -3.96
N GLY A 95 -6.24 10.59 -2.71
CA GLY A 95 -7.07 9.49 -2.23
C GLY A 95 -6.36 8.37 -1.48
N ALA A 96 -5.22 8.64 -0.87
CA ALA A 96 -4.61 7.68 0.07
C ALA A 96 -5.44 7.64 1.37
N ASP A 97 -5.56 6.46 1.94
CA ASP A 97 -6.38 6.24 3.14
C ASP A 97 -5.60 6.33 4.44
N ASP A 98 -4.28 6.11 4.38
CA ASP A 98 -3.45 6.13 5.58
C ASP A 98 -1.99 6.36 5.19
N TYR A 99 -1.19 6.79 6.17
CA TYR A 99 0.25 7.01 6.03
C TYR A 99 0.99 6.36 7.18
N ILE A 100 2.10 5.72 6.86
CA ILE A 100 3.01 5.16 7.87
C ILE A 100 4.40 5.69 7.59
N THR A 101 5.03 6.28 8.60
CA THR A 101 6.37 6.85 8.49
C THR A 101 7.42 5.78 8.74
N LYS A 102 8.44 5.73 7.88
CA LYS A 102 9.62 4.88 8.09
C LYS A 102 10.58 5.57 9.06
N PRO A 103 11.25 4.85 9.95
CA PRO A 103 11.12 3.42 10.18
C PRO A 103 9.81 3.08 10.91
N PHE A 104 9.26 1.90 10.63
CA PHE A 104 8.00 1.46 11.23
C PHE A 104 8.18 0.11 11.91
N ASN A 105 7.25 -0.19 12.81
CA ASN A 105 7.11 -1.53 13.37
C ASN A 105 6.21 -2.34 12.43
N PRO A 106 6.65 -3.51 11.92
CA PRO A 106 5.80 -4.32 11.04
C PRO A 106 4.44 -4.67 11.63
N LEU A 107 4.36 -4.81 12.96
CA LEU A 107 3.08 -5.09 13.64
C LEU A 107 2.12 -3.91 13.52
N GLU A 108 2.63 -2.68 13.49
CA GLU A 108 1.82 -1.49 13.25
C GLU A 108 1.21 -1.52 11.84
N VAL A 109 2.01 -1.92 10.85
CA VAL A 109 1.52 -2.04 9.47
C VAL A 109 0.39 -3.05 9.40
N VAL A 110 0.58 -4.23 9.99
CA VAL A 110 -0.46 -5.28 10.03
C VAL A 110 -1.74 -4.77 10.68
N ALA A 111 -1.61 -4.05 11.80
CA ALA A 111 -2.77 -3.49 12.51
C ALA A 111 -3.53 -2.49 11.64
N ARG A 112 -2.82 -1.63 10.90
CA ARG A 112 -3.45 -0.66 10.01
C ARG A 112 -4.10 -1.32 8.80
N VAL A 113 -3.50 -2.38 8.28
CA VAL A 113 -4.10 -3.18 7.20
C VAL A 113 -5.46 -3.72 7.66
N LYS A 114 -5.52 -4.31 8.85
CA LYS A 114 -6.78 -4.82 9.42
C LYS A 114 -7.83 -3.72 9.54
N THR A 115 -7.43 -2.57 10.06
CA THR A 115 -8.33 -1.44 10.23
C THR A 115 -8.89 -0.94 8.91
N GLN A 116 -8.03 -0.78 7.92
CA GLN A 116 -8.45 -0.28 6.60
C GLN A 116 -9.34 -1.28 5.87
N LEU A 117 -9.02 -2.56 5.94
CA LEU A 117 -9.87 -3.60 5.34
C LEU A 117 -11.25 -3.64 6.00
N ARG A 118 -11.30 -3.52 7.31
CA ARG A 118 -12.57 -3.50 8.04
C ARG A 118 -13.43 -2.30 7.62
N ARG A 119 -12.82 -1.12 7.49
CA ARG A 119 -13.53 0.07 7.04
C ARG A 119 -14.05 -0.08 5.62
N TYR A 120 -13.23 -0.61 4.74
CA TYR A 120 -13.60 -0.81 3.34
C TYR A 120 -14.80 -1.76 3.21
N VAL A 121 -14.74 -2.90 3.87
CA VAL A 121 -15.84 -3.89 3.83
C VAL A 121 -17.09 -3.32 4.47
N ARG A 122 -16.97 -2.59 5.58
CA ARG A 122 -18.10 -2.09 6.35
C ARG A 122 -18.85 -0.95 5.64
N TYR A 123 -18.13 -0.08 4.91
CA TYR A 123 -18.71 1.13 4.32
C TYR A 123 -18.83 1.10 2.80
N ASN A 124 -18.44 0.02 2.20
CA ASN A 124 -18.57 -0.23 0.78
C ASN A 124 -19.27 -1.55 0.53
#